data_580bba2179c674d5ac8a3bcbfab6fdb3
#
_entry.id   580bba2179c674d5ac8a3bcbfab6fdb3
#
_cell.length_a   1.000
_cell.length_b   1.000
_cell.length_c   1.000
_cell.angle_alpha   90.00
_cell.angle_beta   90.00
_cell.angle_gamma   90.00
#
_symmetry.space_group_name_H-M   'P 1'
#
loop_
_entity.id
_entity.type
_entity.pdbx_description
1 polymer ?
#
loop_
_entity_poly.entity_id
_entity_poly.type
_entity_poly.pdbx_seq_one_letter_code
_entity_poly.pdbx_strand_id
1 'polypeptide(L)'
;MKEMLVVGRLKEGKFEKFMGFMQSDKGMAERKKVADVTKTIGAVSPDKKAVMFKIFVHNIDAMHAFVDRSNPVTKPVWDEVMESFEIFELKKVR
;
A
#
# COMPACT_ATOMS: atom_id res chain seq x y z
N MET A 1 0.14 12.91 -12.22
CA MET A 1 0.02 11.73 -11.35
C MET A 1 -1.41 11.60 -10.85
N LYS A 2 -1.88 10.38 -10.70
CA LYS A 2 -3.23 10.13 -10.22
C LYS A 2 -3.23 9.99 -8.69
N GLU A 3 -4.14 10.69 -8.03
CA GLU A 3 -4.29 10.65 -6.59
C GLU A 3 -5.19 9.49 -6.20
N MET A 4 -4.73 8.63 -5.32
CA MET A 4 -5.47 7.43 -4.92
C MET A 4 -5.38 7.19 -3.41
N LEU A 5 -6.41 6.58 -2.87
CA LEU A 5 -6.43 6.12 -1.48
C LEU A 5 -6.42 4.59 -1.47
N VAL A 6 -5.49 4.04 -0.73
CA VAL A 6 -5.41 2.59 -0.51
C VAL A 6 -5.73 2.32 0.94
N VAL A 7 -6.65 1.40 1.18
CA VAL A 7 -6.99 0.94 2.52
C VAL A 7 -6.65 -0.54 2.60
N GLY A 8 -5.75 -0.89 3.51
CA GLY A 8 -5.37 -2.27 3.75
C GLY A 8 -5.88 -2.74 5.11
N ARG A 9 -6.43 -3.95 5.14
CA ARG A 9 -6.83 -4.57 6.40
C ARG A 9 -5.85 -5.69 6.72
N LEU A 10 -5.23 -5.58 7.89
CA LEU A 10 -4.15 -6.47 8.31
C LEU A 10 -4.69 -7.64 9.12
N LYS A 11 -4.03 -8.78 9.00
CA LYS A 11 -4.23 -9.88 9.92
C LYS A 11 -3.74 -9.48 11.30
N GLU A 12 -4.36 -10.02 12.33
CA GLU A 12 -4.02 -9.67 13.71
C GLU A 12 -2.54 -9.90 14.01
N GLY A 13 -1.92 -8.91 14.66
CA GLY A 13 -0.52 -8.99 15.07
C GLY A 13 0.49 -8.83 13.96
N LYS A 14 0.07 -8.43 12.75
CA LYS A 14 0.96 -8.36 11.57
C LYS A 14 1.40 -6.95 11.19
N PHE A 15 1.02 -5.93 11.95
CA PHE A 15 1.35 -4.54 11.61
C PHE A 15 2.86 -4.31 11.51
N GLU A 16 3.62 -4.79 12.49
CA GLU A 16 5.07 -4.54 12.51
C GLU A 16 5.76 -5.20 11.31
N LYS A 17 5.34 -6.41 10.96
CA LYS A 17 5.88 -7.10 9.79
C LYS A 17 5.54 -6.39 8.49
N PHE A 18 4.31 -5.88 8.38
CA PHE A 18 3.88 -5.07 7.25
C PHE A 18 4.75 -3.82 7.11
N MET A 19 4.90 -3.05 8.18
CA MET A 19 5.70 -1.83 8.17
C MET A 19 7.17 -2.11 7.90
N GLY A 20 7.69 -3.20 8.45
CA GLY A 20 9.06 -3.62 8.21
C GLY A 20 9.34 -3.86 6.73
N PHE A 21 8.41 -4.52 6.04
CA PHE A 21 8.53 -4.70 4.59
C PHE A 21 8.42 -3.37 3.85
N MET A 22 7.41 -2.55 4.20
CA MET A 22 7.17 -1.28 3.51
C MET A 22 8.36 -0.32 3.59
N GLN A 23 9.12 -0.40 4.68
CA GLN A 23 10.29 0.45 4.90
C GLN A 23 11.60 -0.21 4.49
N SER A 24 11.58 -1.48 4.12
CA SER A 24 12.77 -2.19 3.65
C SER A 24 13.21 -1.69 2.28
N ASP A 25 14.47 -1.94 1.93
CA ASP A 25 15.00 -1.57 0.60
C ASP A 25 14.16 -2.19 -0.52
N LYS A 26 13.78 -3.46 -0.34
CA LYS A 26 12.97 -4.18 -1.32
C LYS A 26 11.57 -3.58 -1.43
N GLY A 27 10.92 -3.31 -0.30
CA GLY A 27 9.60 -2.69 -0.27
C GLY A 27 9.61 -1.29 -0.87
N MET A 28 10.61 -0.48 -0.52
CA MET A 28 10.75 0.88 -1.08
C MET A 28 10.97 0.85 -2.58
N ALA A 29 11.78 -0.08 -3.08
CA ALA A 29 12.01 -0.21 -4.52
C ALA A 29 10.69 -0.49 -5.27
N GLU A 30 9.85 -1.37 -4.73
CA GLU A 30 8.55 -1.67 -5.33
C GLU A 30 7.59 -0.49 -5.23
N ARG A 31 7.59 0.22 -4.11
CA ARG A 31 6.75 1.42 -3.93
C ARG A 31 7.10 2.51 -4.93
N LYS A 32 8.38 2.72 -5.19
CA LYS A 32 8.86 3.73 -6.15
C LYS A 32 8.44 3.45 -7.57
N LYS A 33 8.22 2.19 -7.94
CA LYS A 33 7.71 1.82 -9.26
C LYS A 33 6.26 2.22 -9.45
N VAL A 34 5.53 2.41 -8.37
CA VAL A 34 4.09 2.67 -8.37
C VAL A 34 3.79 4.15 -8.26
N ALA A 35 4.42 4.86 -7.33
CA ALA A 35 4.03 6.19 -6.92
C ALA A 35 5.22 7.01 -6.42
N ASP A 36 4.98 8.31 -6.24
CA ASP A 36 5.94 9.21 -5.62
C ASP A 36 5.91 9.02 -4.11
N VAL A 37 6.88 8.28 -3.59
CA VAL A 37 6.95 7.95 -2.17
C VAL A 37 7.16 9.18 -1.29
N THR A 38 7.76 10.25 -1.83
CA THR A 38 7.99 11.47 -1.05
C THR A 38 6.69 12.21 -0.73
N LYS A 39 5.63 11.96 -1.49
CA LYS A 39 4.32 12.59 -1.32
C LYS A 39 3.29 11.68 -0.66
N THR A 40 3.66 10.46 -0.33
CA THR A 40 2.76 9.50 0.30
C THR A 40 2.42 9.93 1.72
N ILE A 41 1.13 9.90 2.04
CA ILE A 41 0.64 10.18 3.39
C ILE A 41 0.03 8.90 3.92
N GLY A 42 0.59 8.39 5.01
CA GLY A 42 0.13 7.15 5.63
C GLY A 42 -0.54 7.40 6.97
N ALA A 43 -1.47 6.54 7.30
CA ALA A 43 -2.15 6.53 8.60
C ALA A 43 -2.47 5.10 9.01
N VAL A 44 -2.63 4.89 10.31
CA VAL A 44 -2.95 3.58 10.86
C VAL A 44 -4.06 3.73 11.90
N SER A 45 -4.96 2.76 11.96
CA SER A 45 -6.00 2.76 12.99
C SER A 45 -5.40 2.48 14.37
N PRO A 46 -6.07 2.93 15.46
CA PRO A 46 -5.54 2.70 16.81
C PRO A 46 -5.28 1.24 17.16
N ASP A 47 -6.08 0.32 16.62
CA ASP A 47 -5.91 -1.12 16.86
C ASP A 47 -4.86 -1.76 15.93
N LYS A 48 -4.27 -0.98 15.04
CA LYS A 48 -3.25 -1.42 14.06
C LYS A 48 -3.74 -2.52 13.11
N LYS A 49 -5.04 -2.59 12.88
CA LYS A 49 -5.63 -3.56 11.95
C LYS A 49 -5.97 -2.97 10.60
N ALA A 50 -5.98 -1.65 10.46
CA ALA A 50 -6.22 -0.97 9.18
C ALA A 50 -5.13 0.06 8.93
N VAL A 51 -4.63 0.08 7.71
CA VAL A 51 -3.68 1.08 7.24
C VAL A 51 -4.27 1.80 6.05
N MET A 52 -3.97 3.08 5.92
CA MET A 52 -4.47 3.92 4.84
C MET A 52 -3.32 4.71 4.26
N PHE A 53 -3.27 4.78 2.94
CA PHE A 53 -2.24 5.55 2.25
C PHE A 53 -2.87 6.38 1.16
N LYS A 54 -2.66 7.69 1.23
CA LYS A 54 -2.94 8.57 0.11
C LYS A 54 -1.68 8.65 -0.73
N ILE A 55 -1.77 8.24 -1.98
CA ILE A 55 -0.60 8.11 -2.86
C ILE A 55 -0.81 8.85 -4.17
N PHE A 56 0.29 9.24 -4.80
CA PHE A 56 0.30 9.92 -6.10
C PHE A 56 0.91 8.95 -7.10
N VAL A 57 0.04 8.24 -7.81
CA VAL A 57 0.40 7.10 -8.66
C VAL A 57 0.87 7.59 -10.03
N HIS A 58 2.04 7.14 -10.46
CA HIS A 58 2.55 7.40 -11.81
C HIS A 58 2.49 6.18 -12.72
N ASN A 59 2.19 5.01 -12.18
CA ASN A 59 2.05 3.78 -12.96
C ASN A 59 0.87 2.96 -12.40
N ILE A 60 -0.27 3.06 -13.08
CA ILE A 60 -1.52 2.42 -12.63
C ILE A 60 -1.42 0.90 -12.66
N ASP A 61 -0.82 0.33 -13.71
CA ASP A 61 -0.68 -1.13 -13.81
C ASP A 61 0.19 -1.69 -12.68
N ALA A 62 1.29 -1.00 -12.38
CA ALA A 62 2.14 -1.37 -11.26
C ALA A 62 1.41 -1.26 -9.92
N MET A 63 0.52 -0.26 -9.79
CA MET A 63 -0.31 -0.10 -8.60
C MET A 63 -1.24 -1.30 -8.40
N HIS A 64 -1.95 -1.70 -9.45
CA HIS A 64 -2.84 -2.86 -9.36
C HIS A 64 -2.07 -4.13 -9.03
N ALA A 65 -0.94 -4.37 -9.71
CA ALA A 65 -0.10 -5.53 -9.45
C ALA A 65 0.43 -5.56 -8.00
N PHE A 66 0.74 -4.38 -7.46
CA PHE A 66 1.26 -4.24 -6.11
C PHE A 66 0.24 -4.76 -5.07
N VAL A 67 -1.05 -4.48 -5.26
CA VAL A 67 -2.08 -4.81 -4.27
C VAL A 67 -2.86 -6.09 -4.59
N ASP A 68 -2.94 -6.51 -5.85
CA ASP A 68 -3.75 -7.68 -6.25
C ASP A 68 -2.99 -9.01 -6.19
N ARG A 69 -1.76 -8.96 -5.68
CA ARG A 69 -0.88 -10.13 -5.54
C ARG A 69 -0.32 -10.67 -6.85
N SER A 70 -0.37 -9.87 -7.92
CA SER A 70 0.31 -10.20 -9.17
C SER A 70 1.80 -9.91 -9.11
N ASN A 71 2.21 -8.98 -8.25
CA ASN A 71 3.63 -8.63 -8.07
C ASN A 71 4.31 -9.74 -7.27
N PRO A 72 5.33 -10.42 -7.83
CA PRO A 72 5.97 -11.56 -7.16
C PRO A 72 6.76 -11.16 -5.90
N VAL A 73 7.11 -9.89 -5.76
CA VAL A 73 7.83 -9.40 -4.56
C VAL A 73 6.88 -9.18 -3.41
N THR A 74 5.69 -8.59 -3.67
CA THR A 74 4.72 -8.26 -2.63
C THR A 74 3.82 -9.43 -2.27
N LYS A 75 3.57 -10.35 -3.22
CA LYS A 75 2.64 -11.46 -2.99
C LYS A 75 2.93 -12.27 -1.72
N PRO A 76 4.15 -12.78 -1.49
CA PRO A 76 4.40 -13.58 -0.28
C PRO A 76 4.20 -12.79 1.01
N VAL A 77 4.47 -11.50 0.99
CA VAL A 77 4.27 -10.63 2.17
C VAL A 77 2.78 -10.44 2.41
N TRP A 78 2.01 -10.08 1.37
CA TRP A 78 0.57 -9.87 1.50
C TRP A 78 -0.16 -11.16 1.89
N ASP A 79 0.28 -12.31 1.39
CA ASP A 79 -0.30 -13.60 1.78
C ASP A 79 -0.17 -13.83 3.29
N GLU A 80 0.89 -13.32 3.88
CA GLU A 80 1.13 -13.48 5.31
C GLU A 80 0.45 -12.42 6.18
N VAL A 81 0.44 -11.15 5.75
CA VAL A 81 0.07 -10.04 6.64
C VAL A 81 -1.27 -9.38 6.30
N MET A 82 -1.77 -9.53 5.08
CA MET A 82 -2.90 -8.74 4.60
C MET A 82 -4.16 -9.58 4.38
N GLU A 83 -5.29 -9.12 4.92
CA GLU A 83 -6.57 -9.73 4.63
C GLU A 83 -7.14 -9.21 3.32
N SER A 84 -7.14 -7.89 3.14
CA SER A 84 -7.73 -7.27 1.95
C SER A 84 -7.17 -5.89 1.70
N PHE A 85 -7.27 -5.46 0.43
CA PHE A 85 -7.02 -4.08 0.02
C PHE A 85 -8.27 -3.52 -0.64
N GLU A 86 -8.51 -2.24 -0.41
CA GLU A 86 -9.49 -1.46 -1.16
C GLU A 86 -8.75 -0.27 -1.76
N ILE A 87 -9.09 0.08 -3.00
CA ILE A 87 -8.44 1.18 -3.72
C ILE A 87 -9.52 2.14 -4.19
N PHE A 88 -9.31 3.42 -3.92
CA PHE A 88 -10.22 4.48 -4.34
C PHE A 88 -9.46 5.50 -5.17
N GLU A 89 -9.99 5.82 -6.34
CA GLU A 89 -9.50 6.97 -7.11
C GLU A 89 -10.09 8.23 -6.51
N LEU A 90 -9.25 9.24 -6.27
CA LEU A 90 -9.67 10.47 -5.61
C LEU A 90 -9.80 11.60 -6.63
N LYS A 91 -10.84 12.39 -6.45
CA LYS A 91 -11.05 13.64 -7.19
C LYS A 91 -11.26 14.76 -6.20
N LYS A 92 -10.71 15.93 -6.50
CA LYS A 92 -10.96 17.11 -5.67
C LYS A 92 -12.43 17.48 -5.69
N VAL A 93 -12.94 17.81 -4.52
CA VAL A 93 -14.31 18.32 -4.32
C VAL A 93 -14.20 19.72 -3.73
N ARG A 94 -15.07 20.59 -4.19
CA ARG A 94 -15.13 21.96 -3.68
C ARG A 94 -16.32 22.15 -2.79
#